data_d76c47906299b5c9f7f87784044fde6b
#
_entry.id   d76c47906299b5c9f7f87784044fde6b
#
_cell.length_a   1.000
_cell.length_b   1.000
_cell.length_c   1.000
_cell.angle_alpha   90.00
_cell.angle_beta   90.00
_cell.angle_gamma   90.00
#
_symmetry.space_group_name_H-M   'P 1'
#
loop_
_entity.id
_entity.type
_entity.pdbx_description
1 polymer ?
#
loop_
_entity_poly.entity_id
_entity_poly.type
_entity_poly.pdbx_seq_one_letter_code
_entity_poly.pdbx_strand_id
1 'polypeptide(L)'
;MENLISPEEVASMAFAPLDHITTDDINPLTIACVQERFIVPILGEAMIEALLRGDYADLADKWVCPALALYTRALMMPALALRTGAAGVSKVSNQYLDAATENELRSLRRSTLAQATTLLRKAVARIESAPDRYPEYDPRMNIWRRCRIDGGVVV
;
A
#
# COMPACT_ATOMS: atom_id res chain seq x y z
N MET A 1 -10.26 -13.24 -4.05
CA MET A 1 -10.15 -12.20 -3.01
C MET A 1 -10.56 -10.89 -3.65
N GLU A 2 -11.44 -10.16 -3.00
CA GLU A 2 -11.91 -8.85 -3.49
C GLU A 2 -10.95 -7.76 -3.02
N ASN A 3 -10.60 -6.84 -3.91
CA ASN A 3 -9.69 -5.74 -3.60
C ASN A 3 -10.48 -4.56 -3.03
N LEU A 4 -9.93 -3.88 -2.02
CA LEU A 4 -10.50 -2.66 -1.46
C LEU A 4 -10.49 -1.48 -2.44
N ILE A 5 -9.58 -1.51 -3.42
CA ILE A 5 -9.45 -0.47 -4.45
C ILE A 5 -9.22 -1.08 -5.83
N SER A 6 -9.64 -0.36 -6.86
CA SER A 6 -9.42 -0.71 -8.27
C SER A 6 -8.07 -0.18 -8.79
N PRO A 7 -7.60 -0.66 -9.96
CA PRO A 7 -6.43 -0.09 -10.63
C PRO A 7 -6.56 1.41 -10.94
N GLU A 8 -7.77 1.87 -11.29
CA GLU A 8 -8.08 3.28 -11.55
C GLU A 8 -7.88 4.13 -10.30
N GLU A 9 -8.33 3.63 -9.15
CA GLU A 9 -8.17 4.30 -7.87
C GLU A 9 -6.70 4.35 -7.45
N VAL A 10 -5.94 3.26 -7.65
CA VAL A 10 -4.49 3.28 -7.42
C VAL A 10 -3.81 4.33 -8.30
N ALA A 11 -4.13 4.39 -9.58
CA ALA A 11 -3.57 5.38 -10.50
C ALA A 11 -3.87 6.81 -10.03
N SER A 12 -5.11 7.08 -9.64
CA SER A 12 -5.54 8.43 -9.21
C SER A 12 -4.98 8.86 -7.85
N MET A 13 -4.84 7.93 -6.89
CA MET A 13 -4.43 8.24 -5.52
C MET A 13 -2.90 8.24 -5.34
N ALA A 14 -2.19 7.39 -6.08
CA ALA A 14 -0.78 7.15 -5.82
C ALA A 14 0.16 7.74 -6.86
N PHE A 15 -0.31 8.07 -8.06
CA PHE A 15 0.53 8.57 -9.15
C PHE A 15 0.13 9.99 -9.56
N ALA A 16 1.12 10.79 -9.94
CA ALA A 16 0.87 12.10 -10.51
C ALA A 16 0.51 11.96 -12.01
N PRO A 17 -0.26 12.90 -12.59
CA PRO A 17 -0.60 12.87 -14.02
C PRO A 17 0.61 12.79 -14.96
N LEU A 18 1.77 13.29 -14.51
CA LEU A 18 3.03 13.27 -15.25
C LEU A 18 3.79 11.93 -15.14
N ASP A 19 3.36 11.02 -14.28
CA ASP A 19 4.01 9.70 -14.13
C ASP A 19 3.71 8.77 -15.32
N HIS A 20 2.78 9.15 -16.20
CA HIS A 20 2.37 8.39 -17.39
C HIS A 20 2.02 6.92 -17.11
N ILE A 21 1.42 6.66 -15.95
CA ILE A 21 0.93 5.34 -15.55
C ILE A 21 -0.53 5.21 -16.00
N THR A 22 -0.80 4.11 -16.69
CA THR A 22 -2.16 3.74 -17.09
C THR A 22 -2.71 2.64 -16.19
N THR A 23 -4.01 2.45 -16.20
CA THR A 23 -4.66 1.36 -15.46
C THR A 23 -4.16 -0.02 -15.89
N ASP A 24 -3.78 -0.17 -17.16
CA ASP A 24 -3.25 -1.42 -17.71
C ASP A 24 -1.86 -1.78 -17.13
N ASP A 25 -1.13 -0.80 -16.61
CA ASP A 25 0.16 -1.03 -15.94
C ASP A 25 -0.03 -1.59 -14.51
N ILE A 26 -1.25 -1.52 -13.96
CA ILE A 26 -1.56 -1.89 -12.58
C ILE A 26 -2.33 -3.22 -12.55
N ASN A 27 -1.61 -4.30 -12.25
CA ASN A 27 -2.23 -5.61 -12.15
C ASN A 27 -3.07 -5.73 -10.86
N PRO A 28 -4.39 -6.06 -10.95
CA PRO A 28 -5.24 -6.28 -9.77
C PRO A 28 -4.68 -7.31 -8.78
N LEU A 29 -3.94 -8.31 -9.27
CA LEU A 29 -3.27 -9.29 -8.43
C LEU A 29 -2.18 -8.65 -7.56
N THR A 30 -1.49 -7.63 -8.06
CA THR A 30 -0.52 -6.88 -7.27
C THR A 30 -1.20 -6.16 -6.12
N ILE A 31 -2.37 -5.56 -6.34
CA ILE A 31 -3.17 -4.91 -5.29
C ILE A 31 -3.57 -5.94 -4.24
N ALA A 32 -4.08 -7.11 -4.64
CA ALA A 32 -4.43 -8.20 -3.73
C ALA A 32 -3.25 -8.64 -2.86
N CYS A 33 -2.08 -8.88 -3.47
CA CYS A 33 -0.87 -9.26 -2.73
C CYS A 33 -0.41 -8.18 -1.75
N VAL A 34 -0.57 -6.90 -2.11
CA VAL A 34 -0.23 -5.77 -1.24
C VAL A 34 -1.21 -5.68 -0.07
N GLN A 35 -2.51 -5.84 -0.34
CA GLN A 35 -3.56 -5.86 0.68
C GLN A 35 -3.28 -6.94 1.72
N GLU A 36 -3.02 -8.17 1.28
CA GLU A 36 -2.66 -9.30 2.14
C GLU A 36 -1.40 -9.07 2.95
N ARG A 37 -0.41 -8.45 2.36
CA ARG A 37 0.90 -8.27 3.00
C ARG A 37 0.92 -7.15 4.01
N PHE A 38 0.21 -6.03 3.74
CA PHE A 38 0.38 -4.80 4.52
C PHE A 38 -0.87 -4.37 5.28
N ILE A 39 -2.07 -4.72 4.80
CA ILE A 39 -3.32 -4.24 5.41
C ILE A 39 -3.94 -5.30 6.31
N VAL A 40 -4.13 -6.51 5.79
CA VAL A 40 -4.77 -7.62 6.52
C VAL A 40 -4.07 -7.93 7.86
N PRO A 41 -2.72 -7.99 7.96
CA PRO A 41 -2.06 -8.31 9.23
C PRO A 41 -2.21 -7.23 10.31
N ILE A 42 -2.70 -6.05 9.94
CA ILE A 42 -2.86 -4.91 10.84
C ILE A 42 -4.33 -4.72 11.22
N LEU A 43 -5.23 -4.78 10.25
CA LEU A 43 -6.65 -4.54 10.46
C LEU A 43 -7.44 -5.82 10.77
N GLY A 44 -6.98 -6.98 10.31
CA GLY A 44 -7.67 -8.25 10.39
C GLY A 44 -8.68 -8.47 9.27
N GLU A 45 -8.97 -9.74 8.96
CA GLU A 45 -9.89 -10.13 7.87
C GLU A 45 -11.30 -9.59 8.09
N ALA A 46 -11.85 -9.68 9.31
CA ALA A 46 -13.19 -9.21 9.63
C ALA A 46 -13.38 -7.71 9.35
N MET A 47 -12.34 -6.91 9.64
CA MET A 47 -12.35 -5.48 9.35
C MET A 47 -12.27 -5.22 7.84
N ILE A 48 -11.49 -6.01 7.09
CA ILE A 48 -11.44 -5.91 5.62
C ILE A 48 -12.81 -6.24 5.00
N GLU A 49 -13.48 -7.27 5.46
CA GLU A 49 -14.83 -7.62 5.00
C GLU A 49 -15.84 -6.49 5.28
N ALA A 50 -15.75 -5.84 6.45
CA ALA A 50 -16.58 -4.69 6.78
C ALA A 50 -16.31 -3.50 5.83
N LEU A 51 -15.05 -3.22 5.54
CA LEU A 51 -14.66 -2.17 4.59
C LEU A 51 -15.18 -2.48 3.17
N LEU A 52 -15.10 -3.73 2.72
CA LEU A 52 -15.63 -4.17 1.41
C LEU A 52 -17.14 -4.03 1.32
N ARG A 53 -17.88 -4.25 2.42
CA ARG A 53 -19.32 -3.98 2.49
C ARG A 53 -19.68 -2.48 2.48
N GLY A 54 -18.69 -1.60 2.66
CA GLY A 54 -18.90 -0.15 2.74
C GLY A 54 -19.33 0.35 4.12
N ASP A 55 -19.24 -0.47 5.17
CA ASP A 55 -19.69 -0.11 6.52
C ASP A 55 -18.91 1.11 7.08
N TYR A 56 -17.67 1.33 6.65
CA TYR A 56 -16.75 2.37 7.13
C TYR A 56 -16.12 3.17 6.00
N ALA A 57 -16.93 3.66 5.06
CA ALA A 57 -16.46 4.41 3.88
C ALA A 57 -15.53 5.58 4.25
N ASP A 58 -15.88 6.38 5.28
CA ASP A 58 -15.03 7.48 5.75
C ASP A 58 -13.61 7.03 6.13
N LEU A 59 -13.48 5.86 6.76
CA LEU A 59 -12.19 5.29 7.17
C LEU A 59 -11.44 4.74 5.97
N ALA A 60 -12.15 4.04 5.07
CA ALA A 60 -11.63 3.48 3.84
C ALA A 60 -11.04 4.60 2.96
N ASP A 61 -11.88 5.55 2.56
CA ASP A 61 -11.52 6.59 1.57
C ASP A 61 -10.42 7.53 2.09
N LYS A 62 -10.46 7.84 3.37
CA LYS A 62 -9.55 8.83 3.94
C LYS A 62 -8.18 8.26 4.30
N TRP A 63 -8.10 6.99 4.70
CA TRP A 63 -6.90 6.44 5.29
C TRP A 63 -6.44 5.11 4.70
N VAL A 64 -7.35 4.12 4.57
CA VAL A 64 -6.98 2.75 4.21
C VAL A 64 -6.71 2.63 2.71
N CYS A 65 -7.61 3.12 1.86
CA CYS A 65 -7.45 3.07 0.40
C CYS A 65 -6.24 3.86 -0.09
N PRO A 66 -5.98 5.11 0.37
CA PRO A 66 -4.76 5.82 0.01
C PRO A 66 -3.49 5.14 0.52
N ALA A 67 -3.52 4.50 1.70
CA ALA A 67 -2.39 3.72 2.19
C ALA A 67 -2.11 2.52 1.28
N LEU A 68 -3.15 1.77 0.91
CA LEU A 68 -3.05 0.62 0.00
C LEU A 68 -2.51 1.03 -1.37
N ALA A 69 -3.00 2.15 -1.92
CA ALA A 69 -2.52 2.70 -3.19
C ALA A 69 -1.02 3.04 -3.14
N LEU A 70 -0.56 3.70 -2.07
CA LEU A 70 0.86 4.03 -1.90
C LEU A 70 1.74 2.78 -1.68
N TYR A 71 1.27 1.78 -0.94
CA TYR A 71 1.97 0.51 -0.82
C TYR A 71 2.08 -0.19 -2.18
N THR A 72 1.02 -0.17 -2.98
CA THR A 72 1.00 -0.72 -4.34
C THR A 72 2.03 0.00 -5.22
N ARG A 73 2.03 1.34 -5.23
CA ARG A 73 3.05 2.14 -5.94
C ARG A 73 4.46 1.74 -5.52
N ALA A 74 4.74 1.64 -4.23
CA ALA A 74 6.07 1.31 -3.73
C ALA A 74 6.57 -0.07 -4.19
N LEU A 75 5.66 -1.05 -4.34
CA LEU A 75 6.01 -2.37 -4.86
C LEU A 75 6.20 -2.38 -6.38
N MET A 76 5.48 -1.53 -7.09
CA MET A 76 5.57 -1.43 -8.55
C MET A 76 6.82 -0.68 -9.02
N MET A 77 7.40 0.22 -8.21
CA MET A 77 8.55 1.06 -8.61
C MET A 77 9.70 0.31 -9.27
N PRO A 78 10.17 -0.85 -8.75
CA PRO A 78 11.25 -1.58 -9.40
C PRO A 78 10.89 -2.11 -10.80
N ALA A 79 9.64 -2.57 -10.97
CA ALA A 79 9.15 -3.07 -12.25
C ALA A 79 8.93 -1.94 -13.27
N LEU A 80 8.48 -0.77 -12.80
CA LEU A 80 8.29 0.42 -13.63
C LEU A 80 9.63 1.01 -14.11
N ALA A 81 10.68 0.89 -13.30
CA ALA A 81 12.04 1.31 -13.68
C ALA A 81 12.66 0.37 -14.71
N LEU A 82 12.15 -0.84 -14.86
CA LEU A 82 12.60 -1.86 -15.79
C LEU A 82 11.45 -2.20 -16.74
N ARG A 83 11.51 -1.75 -17.99
CA ARG A 83 10.52 -2.17 -18.99
C ARG A 83 11.03 -3.39 -19.74
N THR A 84 10.18 -4.40 -19.83
CA THR A 84 10.42 -5.60 -20.64
C THR A 84 9.73 -5.41 -21.98
N GLY A 85 10.51 -5.35 -23.04
CA GLY A 85 10.01 -5.25 -24.41
C GLY A 85 10.50 -6.41 -25.28
N ALA A 86 10.20 -6.37 -26.59
CA ALA A 86 10.62 -7.38 -27.56
C ALA A 86 12.17 -7.56 -27.63
N ALA A 87 12.93 -6.57 -27.16
CA ALA A 87 14.39 -6.60 -27.07
C ALA A 87 14.93 -7.08 -25.71
N GLY A 88 14.05 -7.56 -24.79
CA GLY A 88 14.41 -7.97 -23.44
C GLY A 88 14.16 -6.89 -22.38
N VAL A 89 14.72 -7.09 -21.18
CA VAL A 89 14.61 -6.14 -20.06
C VAL A 89 15.54 -4.95 -20.32
N SER A 90 14.99 -3.75 -20.40
CA SER A 90 15.74 -2.53 -20.60
C SER A 90 15.46 -1.50 -19.50
N LYS A 91 16.45 -0.67 -19.19
CA LYS A 91 16.28 0.50 -18.31
C LYS A 91 15.60 1.60 -19.10
N VAL A 92 14.58 2.23 -18.53
CA VAL A 92 13.94 3.40 -19.15
C VAL A 92 14.96 4.55 -19.13
N SER A 93 15.49 4.89 -20.30
CA SER A 93 16.37 6.03 -20.50
C SER A 93 15.88 6.82 -21.71
N ASN A 94 15.92 8.13 -21.60
CA ASN A 94 15.55 9.05 -22.67
C ASN A 94 16.73 10.03 -22.82
N GLN A 95 17.02 10.48 -24.04
CA GLN A 95 18.13 11.40 -24.33
C GLN A 95 18.01 12.77 -23.61
N TYR A 96 16.85 13.08 -23.02
CA TYR A 96 16.58 14.32 -22.29
C TYR A 96 16.36 14.10 -20.77
N LEU A 97 16.27 12.85 -20.31
CA LEU A 97 16.03 12.51 -18.90
C LEU A 97 16.94 11.34 -18.54
N ASP A 98 17.87 11.59 -17.65
CA ASP A 98 18.67 10.52 -17.05
C ASP A 98 17.76 9.57 -16.26
N ALA A 99 17.97 8.27 -16.46
CA ALA A 99 17.28 7.28 -15.65
C ALA A 99 17.67 7.47 -14.18
N ALA A 100 16.66 7.49 -13.29
CA ALA A 100 16.89 7.58 -11.86
C ALA A 100 17.90 6.52 -11.40
N THR A 101 18.84 6.93 -10.57
CA THR A 101 19.83 6.03 -9.99
C THR A 101 19.15 5.03 -9.07
N GLU A 102 19.79 3.89 -8.82
CA GLU A 102 19.28 2.90 -7.87
C GLU A 102 19.05 3.49 -6.46
N ASN A 103 19.92 4.41 -6.04
CA ASN A 103 19.81 5.07 -4.75
C ASN A 103 18.60 6.02 -4.69
N GLU A 104 18.31 6.74 -5.76
CA GLU A 104 17.13 7.62 -5.85
C GLU A 104 15.84 6.81 -5.84
N LEU A 105 15.77 5.71 -6.61
CA LEU A 105 14.62 4.79 -6.60
C LEU A 105 14.41 4.16 -5.21
N ARG A 106 15.48 3.75 -4.55
CA ARG A 106 15.43 3.20 -3.19
C ARG A 106 14.95 4.24 -2.17
N SER A 107 15.43 5.49 -2.29
CA SER A 107 15.01 6.60 -1.44
C SER A 107 13.54 6.94 -1.64
N LEU A 108 13.09 7.06 -2.90
CA LEU A 108 11.70 7.32 -3.24
C LEU A 108 10.77 6.21 -2.72
N ARG A 109 11.14 4.94 -2.93
CA ARG A 109 10.38 3.80 -2.42
C ARG A 109 10.27 3.83 -0.90
N ARG A 110 11.35 4.12 -0.19
CA ARG A 110 11.35 4.25 1.28
C ARG A 110 10.42 5.36 1.75
N SER A 111 10.47 6.52 1.11
CA SER A 111 9.59 7.66 1.41
C SER A 111 8.12 7.29 1.18
N THR A 112 7.80 6.65 0.06
CA THR A 112 6.44 6.20 -0.26
C THR A 112 5.91 5.19 0.76
N LEU A 113 6.73 4.21 1.17
CA LEU A 113 6.37 3.26 2.22
C LEU A 113 6.13 3.94 3.57
N ALA A 114 6.93 4.95 3.91
CA ALA A 114 6.75 5.72 5.15
C ALA A 114 5.43 6.52 5.14
N GLN A 115 5.07 7.11 4.00
CA GLN A 115 3.78 7.79 3.82
C GLN A 115 2.60 6.82 3.97
N ALA A 116 2.64 5.68 3.29
CA ALA A 116 1.63 4.62 3.40
C ALA A 116 1.45 4.16 4.86
N THR A 117 2.57 3.88 5.54
CA THR A 117 2.56 3.47 6.95
C THR A 117 1.97 4.56 7.85
N THR A 118 2.25 5.82 7.58
CA THR A 118 1.69 6.95 8.34
C THR A 118 0.17 7.03 8.21
N LEU A 119 -0.37 6.84 6.99
CA LEU A 119 -1.81 6.81 6.76
C LEU A 119 -2.47 5.62 7.48
N LEU A 120 -1.88 4.45 7.38
CA LEU A 120 -2.42 3.26 8.02
C LEU A 120 -2.36 3.36 9.56
N ARG A 121 -1.32 3.96 10.13
CA ARG A 121 -1.26 4.28 11.57
C ARG A 121 -2.37 5.23 12.01
N LYS A 122 -2.71 6.21 11.18
CA LYS A 122 -3.84 7.11 11.45
C LYS A 122 -5.18 6.37 11.40
N ALA A 123 -5.36 5.42 10.45
CA ALA A 123 -6.53 4.57 10.43
C ALA A 123 -6.66 3.75 11.73
N VAL A 124 -5.59 3.07 12.15
CA VAL A 124 -5.55 2.30 13.40
C VAL A 124 -5.85 3.18 14.61
N ALA A 125 -5.20 4.34 14.71
CA ALA A 125 -5.44 5.28 15.81
C ALA A 125 -6.92 5.75 15.86
N ARG A 126 -7.54 5.96 14.69
CA ARG A 126 -8.96 6.31 14.59
C ARG A 126 -9.87 5.18 15.07
N ILE A 127 -9.59 3.95 14.66
CA ILE A 127 -10.30 2.75 15.09
C ILE A 127 -10.19 2.60 16.61
N GLU A 128 -8.98 2.67 17.16
CA GLU A 128 -8.71 2.49 18.59
C GLU A 128 -9.24 3.61 19.47
N SER A 129 -9.48 4.81 18.90
CA SER A 129 -10.13 5.92 19.63
C SER A 129 -11.64 5.75 19.80
N ALA A 130 -12.27 4.83 19.06
CA ALA A 130 -13.71 4.59 19.09
C ALA A 130 -14.01 3.09 18.89
N PRO A 131 -13.60 2.21 19.80
CA PRO A 131 -13.70 0.75 19.63
C PRO A 131 -15.13 0.27 19.43
N ASP A 132 -16.10 0.89 20.08
CA ASP A 132 -17.53 0.54 19.95
C ASP A 132 -18.06 0.77 18.52
N ARG A 133 -17.42 1.65 17.76
CA ARG A 133 -17.79 1.92 16.37
C ARG A 133 -17.22 0.90 15.39
N TYR A 134 -16.16 0.20 15.77
CA TYR A 134 -15.41 -0.72 14.91
C TYR A 134 -15.26 -2.11 15.58
N PRO A 135 -16.37 -2.81 15.85
CA PRO A 135 -16.36 -4.07 16.59
C PRO A 135 -15.61 -5.20 15.86
N GLU A 136 -15.41 -5.10 14.53
CA GLU A 136 -14.69 -6.09 13.73
C GLU A 136 -13.16 -6.00 13.90
N TYR A 137 -12.65 -4.90 14.46
CA TYR A 137 -11.24 -4.75 14.72
C TYR A 137 -10.82 -5.42 16.03
N ASP A 138 -9.94 -6.41 15.95
CA ASP A 138 -9.30 -7.01 17.12
C ASP A 138 -7.86 -6.49 17.27
N PRO A 139 -7.57 -5.68 18.30
CA PRO A 139 -6.21 -5.17 18.56
C PRO A 139 -5.15 -6.26 18.77
N ARG A 140 -5.55 -7.48 19.17
CA ARG A 140 -4.64 -8.62 19.38
C ARG A 140 -4.11 -9.19 18.06
N MET A 141 -4.85 -9.01 16.98
CA MET A 141 -4.44 -9.45 15.64
C MET A 141 -3.47 -8.48 14.98
N ASN A 142 -3.42 -7.22 15.43
CA ASN A 142 -2.54 -6.21 14.87
C ASN A 142 -1.06 -6.53 15.15
N ILE A 143 -0.31 -6.83 14.08
CA ILE A 143 1.11 -7.20 14.18
C ILE A 143 1.99 -6.10 14.79
N TRP A 144 1.59 -4.83 14.69
CA TRP A 144 2.33 -3.72 15.30
C TRP A 144 2.24 -3.69 16.82
N ARG A 145 1.26 -4.39 17.39
CA ARG A 145 1.06 -4.52 18.84
C ARG A 145 1.64 -5.80 19.44
N ARG A 146 2.09 -6.72 18.59
CA ARG A 146 2.69 -7.97 19.08
C ARG A 146 4.05 -7.67 19.66
N CYS A 147 4.24 -7.97 20.95
CA CYS A 147 5.55 -7.95 21.58
C CYS A 147 6.46 -8.99 20.89
N ARG A 148 7.58 -8.53 20.36
CA ARG A 148 8.64 -9.38 19.86
C ARG A 148 9.59 -9.68 21.03
N ILE A 149 9.74 -10.97 21.36
CA ILE A 149 10.80 -11.41 22.29
C ILE A 149 11.99 -11.81 21.41
N ASP A 150 13.02 -10.98 21.42
CA ASP A 150 14.28 -11.26 20.73
C ASP A 150 15.37 -11.45 21.78
N GLY A 151 15.94 -12.68 21.84
CA GLY A 151 17.00 -13.03 22.80
C GLY A 151 16.63 -12.88 24.28
N GLY A 152 15.35 -13.01 24.67
CA GLY A 152 14.89 -12.93 26.05
C GLY A 152 14.66 -11.48 26.56
N VAL A 153 14.76 -10.48 25.69
CA VAL A 153 14.43 -9.09 26.00
C VAL A 153 13.13 -8.70 25.29
N VAL A 154 12.18 -8.12 26.02
CA VAL A 154 10.97 -7.53 25.44
C VAL A 154 11.34 -6.18 24.82
N VAL A 155 11.18 -6.03 23.53
CA VAL A 155 11.44 -4.80 22.77
C VAL A 155 10.15 -4.19 22.32
#